data_e51c15d80621462ab7c88ebcee1d51b8
#
_entry.id   e51c15d80621462ab7c88ebcee1d51b8
#
_cell.length_a   1.000
_cell.length_b   1.000
_cell.length_c   1.000
_cell.angle_alpha   90.00
_cell.angle_beta   90.00
_cell.angle_gamma   90.00
#
_symmetry.space_group_name_H-M   'P 1'
#
loop_
_entity.id
_entity.type
_entity.pdbx_description
1 polymer ?
#
loop_
_entity_poly.entity_id
_entity_poly.type
_entity_poly.pdbx_seq_one_letter_code
_entity_poly.pdbx_strand_id
1 'polypeptide(L)'
;MTVRMYMHIKKIFFCILGFCTFASAFLSAAENGTVHESIIKAFGLFKDPNAALTSFRSLHIPYGGRCEAMGSAFTAMADDVSFFEYNPAASCVLEHTEAALFHNFWIADSAVDTAAFTRRNGNFGWGSALKSFYVPFTEYNIFGGRASKGYYSETTAAFNGSYNFLAGYTFKGIALGTNLKTSFRGVPDYSDNLTGHIISDSGLVQSGLALMADVGVLLRFNIGKLYTSRDPNFNIGFAMHNAGCSWTGFGKKVVLDDPLPTDFSAGIAYRIIENLVFTADFRQPLNMYNPKKSERWSIAAGTEVNITDFFALQAGILLKGANPKISFGSSLAWKKLSFNATYSLDLTSSLNPINKLSLAVKMDFGDEGRKVLQNRADKLYIEGIDYYTQGEFEKAIEKWKEVLVLFPRFDPAKQGITTAQNSIALRKKIRDVQKLY
;
A
#
# COMPACT_ATOMS: atom_id res chain seq x y z
N MET A 1 33.57 17.18 3.04
CA MET A 1 32.09 17.00 3.09
C MET A 1 31.37 17.69 1.94
N THR A 2 31.79 18.87 1.52
CA THR A 2 31.13 19.70 0.48
C THR A 2 31.24 19.14 -0.96
N VAL A 3 32.35 18.54 -1.36
CA VAL A 3 32.55 18.02 -2.73
C VAL A 3 31.70 16.76 -3.02
N ARG A 4 31.53 15.89 -2.03
CA ARG A 4 30.67 14.70 -2.16
C ARG A 4 29.19 15.09 -2.30
N MET A 5 28.75 16.10 -1.55
CA MET A 5 27.38 16.62 -1.62
C MET A 5 27.10 17.27 -2.99
N TYR A 6 28.05 18.00 -3.57
CA TYR A 6 27.94 18.63 -4.89
C TYR A 6 27.85 17.59 -6.02
N MET A 7 28.61 16.50 -5.93
CA MET A 7 28.52 15.39 -6.89
C MET A 7 27.18 14.65 -6.82
N HIS A 8 26.59 14.48 -5.64
CA HIS A 8 25.26 13.87 -5.48
C HIS A 8 24.16 14.77 -6.07
N ILE A 9 24.21 16.08 -5.82
CA ILE A 9 23.25 17.05 -6.37
C ILE A 9 23.30 17.05 -7.91
N LYS A 10 24.49 17.00 -8.53
CA LYS A 10 24.61 16.89 -9.98
C LYS A 10 24.02 15.60 -10.53
N LYS A 11 24.22 14.45 -9.86
CA LYS A 11 23.64 13.17 -10.28
C LYS A 11 22.11 13.19 -10.18
N ILE A 12 21.56 13.79 -9.11
CA ILE A 12 20.11 13.96 -8.94
C ILE A 12 19.54 14.85 -10.05
N PHE A 13 20.19 15.98 -10.35
CA PHE A 13 19.75 16.87 -11.42
C PHE A 13 19.81 16.21 -12.80
N PHE A 14 20.82 15.37 -13.06
CA PHE A 14 20.91 14.59 -14.30
C PHE A 14 19.82 13.50 -14.40
N CYS A 15 19.47 12.84 -13.28
CA CYS A 15 18.37 11.86 -13.25
C CYS A 15 17.01 12.51 -13.45
N ILE A 16 16.76 13.66 -12.82
CA ILE A 16 15.51 14.42 -13.02
C ILE A 16 15.41 14.94 -14.44
N LEU A 17 16.51 15.45 -15.02
CA LEU A 17 16.56 15.92 -16.41
C LEU A 17 16.33 14.75 -17.39
N GLY A 18 16.94 13.58 -17.15
CA GLY A 18 16.74 12.37 -17.93
C GLY A 18 15.31 11.85 -17.85
N PHE A 19 14.68 11.94 -16.68
CA PHE A 19 13.28 11.60 -16.49
C PHE A 19 12.34 12.56 -17.22
N CYS A 20 12.59 13.87 -17.15
CA CYS A 20 11.82 14.87 -17.87
C CYS A 20 11.97 14.73 -19.40
N THR A 21 13.16 14.40 -19.89
CA THR A 21 13.39 14.18 -21.35
C THR A 21 12.76 12.86 -21.82
N PHE A 22 12.76 11.80 -21.01
CA PHE A 22 12.09 10.55 -21.33
C PHE A 22 10.56 10.72 -21.34
N ALA A 23 10.02 11.44 -20.36
CA ALA A 23 8.59 11.77 -20.30
C ALA A 23 8.15 12.65 -21.50
N SER A 24 8.96 13.64 -21.88
CA SER A 24 8.66 14.49 -23.06
C SER A 24 8.79 13.74 -24.38
N ALA A 25 9.75 12.81 -24.51
CA ALA A 25 9.89 11.96 -25.69
C ALA A 25 8.69 10.99 -25.84
N PHE A 26 8.18 10.47 -24.72
CA PHE A 26 6.98 9.61 -24.69
C PHE A 26 5.71 10.41 -25.05
N LEU A 27 5.57 11.64 -24.55
CA LEU A 27 4.51 12.57 -24.92
C LEU A 27 4.53 12.92 -26.40
N SER A 28 5.72 13.19 -26.97
CA SER A 28 5.86 13.48 -28.41
C SER A 28 5.58 12.26 -29.30
N ALA A 29 5.87 11.04 -28.84
CA ALA A 29 5.51 9.80 -29.55
C ALA A 29 4.00 9.51 -29.49
N ALA A 30 3.30 9.94 -28.44
CA ALA A 30 1.85 9.83 -28.32
C ALA A 30 1.08 10.82 -29.22
N GLU A 31 1.70 11.91 -29.61
CA GLU A 31 1.13 12.89 -30.58
C GLU A 31 1.08 12.38 -32.03
N ASN A 32 1.83 11.32 -32.35
CA ASN A 32 1.70 10.64 -33.65
C ASN A 32 0.43 9.76 -33.66
N GLY A 33 -0.68 10.28 -34.16
CA GLY A 33 -2.02 9.69 -34.13
C GLY A 33 -2.12 8.21 -34.50
N THR A 34 -1.18 7.67 -35.29
CA THR A 34 -1.13 6.26 -35.69
C THR A 34 -0.85 5.27 -34.54
N VAL A 35 0.00 5.64 -33.57
CA VAL A 35 0.30 4.80 -32.40
C VAL A 35 -0.86 4.81 -31.42
N HIS A 36 -1.43 5.98 -31.17
CA HIS A 36 -2.58 6.15 -30.29
C HIS A 36 -3.81 5.40 -30.81
N GLU A 37 -4.13 5.52 -32.10
CA GLU A 37 -5.21 4.75 -32.73
C GLU A 37 -5.02 3.24 -32.65
N SER A 38 -3.78 2.77 -32.82
CA SER A 38 -3.43 1.36 -32.69
C SER A 38 -3.65 0.86 -31.28
N ILE A 39 -3.28 1.63 -30.27
CA ILE A 39 -3.50 1.31 -28.84
C ILE A 39 -5.01 1.25 -28.55
N ILE A 40 -5.79 2.26 -28.94
CA ILE A 40 -7.25 2.28 -28.76
C ILE A 40 -7.89 1.07 -29.39
N LYS A 41 -7.51 0.72 -30.63
CA LYS A 41 -8.05 -0.44 -31.35
C LYS A 41 -7.70 -1.75 -30.66
N ALA A 42 -6.46 -1.92 -30.18
CA ALA A 42 -6.01 -3.12 -29.49
C ALA A 42 -6.73 -3.32 -28.13
N PHE A 43 -6.88 -2.26 -27.37
CA PHE A 43 -7.52 -2.33 -26.05
C PHE A 43 -9.04 -2.18 -26.09
N GLY A 44 -9.62 -1.69 -27.19
CA GLY A 44 -11.07 -1.55 -27.38
C GLY A 44 -11.83 -2.86 -27.23
N LEU A 45 -11.21 -3.99 -27.53
CA LEU A 45 -11.75 -5.35 -27.31
C LEU A 45 -11.99 -5.69 -25.81
N PHE A 46 -11.30 -4.99 -24.90
CA PHE A 46 -11.39 -5.18 -23.45
C PHE A 46 -12.38 -4.23 -22.79
N LYS A 47 -13.16 -3.43 -23.58
CA LYS A 47 -14.19 -2.54 -23.04
C LYS A 47 -15.13 -3.28 -22.09
N ASP A 48 -15.29 -2.73 -20.88
CA ASP A 48 -16.14 -3.30 -19.85
C ASP A 48 -17.56 -2.71 -19.92
N PRO A 49 -18.58 -3.50 -20.22
CA PRO A 49 -19.96 -3.01 -20.27
C PRO A 49 -20.53 -2.69 -18.88
N ASN A 50 -19.93 -3.23 -17.82
CA ASN A 50 -20.37 -3.06 -16.44
C ASN A 50 -19.58 -1.98 -15.70
N ALA A 51 -18.74 -1.24 -16.41
CA ALA A 51 -17.97 -0.17 -15.79
C ALA A 51 -18.89 0.89 -15.18
N ALA A 52 -18.54 1.36 -13.97
CA ALA A 52 -19.22 2.43 -13.26
C ALA A 52 -20.66 2.13 -12.75
N LEU A 53 -21.03 0.88 -12.60
CA LEU A 53 -22.32 0.46 -12.03
C LEU A 53 -22.34 0.38 -10.49
N THR A 54 -21.40 1.04 -9.80
CA THR A 54 -21.30 1.05 -8.34
C THR A 54 -21.31 2.48 -7.81
N SER A 55 -21.86 2.66 -6.61
CA SER A 55 -21.80 3.94 -5.86
C SER A 55 -20.43 4.15 -5.22
N PHE A 56 -20.17 5.33 -4.64
CA PHE A 56 -18.91 5.67 -3.94
C PHE A 56 -17.64 5.36 -4.76
N ARG A 57 -17.64 5.78 -6.02
CA ARG A 57 -16.54 5.51 -6.98
C ARG A 57 -15.19 6.10 -6.54
N SER A 58 -15.17 7.09 -5.67
CA SER A 58 -13.95 7.66 -5.10
C SER A 58 -13.11 6.63 -4.34
N LEU A 59 -13.72 5.54 -3.86
CA LEU A 59 -13.02 4.44 -3.19
C LEU A 59 -12.00 3.74 -4.11
N HIS A 60 -12.20 3.77 -5.42
CA HIS A 60 -11.23 3.22 -6.40
C HIS A 60 -10.14 4.21 -6.84
N ILE A 61 -10.24 5.47 -6.44
CA ILE A 61 -9.19 6.45 -6.72
C ILE A 61 -8.06 6.23 -5.72
N PRO A 62 -6.81 6.02 -6.15
CA PRO A 62 -5.70 5.78 -5.21
C PRO A 62 -5.40 7.03 -4.38
N TYR A 63 -4.83 6.85 -3.19
CA TYR A 63 -4.28 7.94 -2.38
C TYR A 63 -3.24 8.73 -3.15
N GLY A 64 -2.51 8.04 -4.02
CA GLY A 64 -1.40 8.61 -4.77
C GLY A 64 -0.04 8.20 -4.20
N GLY A 65 1.01 8.85 -4.68
CA GLY A 65 2.37 8.58 -4.26
C GLY A 65 2.92 7.24 -4.74
N ARG A 66 3.77 6.60 -3.95
CA ARG A 66 4.54 5.39 -4.30
C ARG A 66 3.67 4.23 -4.81
N CYS A 67 2.51 3.98 -4.20
CA CYS A 67 1.64 2.89 -4.62
C CYS A 67 1.06 3.11 -6.03
N GLU A 68 0.67 4.34 -6.36
CA GLU A 68 0.20 4.70 -7.71
C GLU A 68 1.34 4.63 -8.73
N ALA A 69 2.57 5.05 -8.35
CA ALA A 69 3.76 4.95 -9.19
C ALA A 69 4.07 3.50 -9.60
N MET A 70 3.78 2.53 -8.74
CA MET A 70 3.92 1.10 -9.00
C MET A 70 2.69 0.50 -9.70
N GLY A 71 1.89 1.31 -10.42
CA GLY A 71 0.70 0.85 -11.14
C GLY A 71 -0.42 0.34 -10.25
N SER A 72 -0.43 0.67 -8.96
CA SER A 72 -1.35 0.12 -7.94
C SER A 72 -1.17 -1.37 -7.66
N ALA A 73 -0.01 -1.95 -7.98
CA ALA A 73 0.36 -3.32 -7.62
C ALA A 73 0.98 -3.35 -6.21
N PHE A 74 0.14 -3.31 -5.18
CA PHE A 74 0.59 -3.06 -3.81
C PHE A 74 -0.01 -4.02 -2.77
N THR A 75 -0.84 -5.00 -3.17
CA THR A 75 -1.55 -5.93 -2.28
C THR A 75 -0.60 -6.79 -1.42
N ALA A 76 0.60 -7.09 -1.92
CA ALA A 76 1.62 -7.85 -1.19
C ALA A 76 2.74 -6.96 -0.60
N MET A 77 2.72 -5.65 -0.83
CA MET A 77 3.64 -4.72 -0.20
C MET A 77 3.23 -4.44 1.25
N ALA A 78 4.21 -4.39 2.16
CA ALA A 78 3.97 -4.27 3.59
C ALA A 78 4.99 -3.32 4.24
N ASP A 79 5.37 -2.27 3.54
CA ASP A 79 6.42 -1.34 3.93
C ASP A 79 6.00 0.13 3.83
N ASP A 80 4.70 0.40 3.67
CA ASP A 80 4.18 1.75 3.49
C ASP A 80 2.76 1.90 4.08
N VAL A 81 2.46 3.08 4.61
CA VAL A 81 1.15 3.43 5.18
C VAL A 81 0.00 3.39 4.15
N SER A 82 0.30 3.35 2.86
CA SER A 82 -0.71 3.19 1.79
C SER A 82 -1.43 1.83 1.82
N PHE A 83 -1.03 0.91 2.70
CA PHE A 83 -1.66 -0.40 2.89
C PHE A 83 -3.18 -0.32 3.12
N PHE A 84 -3.69 0.80 3.64
CA PHE A 84 -5.13 0.99 3.86
C PHE A 84 -5.98 0.72 2.61
N GLU A 85 -5.45 0.99 1.43
CA GLU A 85 -6.15 0.75 0.15
C GLU A 85 -5.90 -0.63 -0.44
N TYR A 86 -4.84 -1.34 0.02
CA TYR A 86 -4.37 -2.53 -0.68
C TYR A 86 -4.39 -3.80 0.15
N ASN A 87 -3.98 -3.74 1.43
CA ASN A 87 -4.02 -4.92 2.29
C ASN A 87 -3.99 -4.53 3.77
N PRO A 88 -5.12 -4.63 4.48
CA PRO A 88 -5.20 -4.25 5.89
C PRO A 88 -4.32 -5.08 6.83
N ALA A 89 -3.78 -6.22 6.39
CA ALA A 89 -2.88 -7.05 7.18
C ALA A 89 -1.48 -6.44 7.35
N ALA A 90 -1.12 -5.41 6.57
CA ALA A 90 0.25 -4.91 6.55
C ALA A 90 0.65 -4.13 7.82
N SER A 91 -0.27 -3.50 8.54
CA SER A 91 0.07 -2.65 9.70
C SER A 91 0.82 -3.39 10.81
N CYS A 92 0.55 -4.68 11.04
CA CYS A 92 1.24 -5.46 12.08
C CYS A 92 2.65 -5.90 11.68
N VAL A 93 3.07 -5.66 10.44
CA VAL A 93 4.37 -6.06 9.91
C VAL A 93 5.23 -4.89 9.44
N LEU A 94 4.69 -3.67 9.41
CA LEU A 94 5.43 -2.45 9.11
C LEU A 94 6.64 -2.28 10.03
N GLU A 95 7.74 -1.79 9.48
CA GLU A 95 8.96 -1.55 10.26
C GLU A 95 8.86 -0.29 11.12
N HIS A 96 8.16 0.74 10.65
CA HIS A 96 8.13 2.05 11.28
C HIS A 96 6.71 2.47 11.66
N THR A 97 6.61 3.31 12.66
CA THR A 97 5.43 4.12 12.94
C THR A 97 5.44 5.29 11.98
N GLU A 98 4.37 5.48 11.19
CA GLU A 98 4.34 6.44 10.09
C GLU A 98 3.07 7.28 10.10
N ALA A 99 3.21 8.54 9.67
CA ALA A 99 2.10 9.37 9.25
C ALA A 99 2.36 9.85 7.82
N ALA A 100 1.31 9.99 7.01
CA ALA A 100 1.43 10.49 5.65
C ALA A 100 0.28 11.40 5.28
N LEU A 101 0.58 12.33 4.40
CA LEU A 101 -0.36 13.20 3.70
C LEU A 101 -0.19 12.95 2.21
N PHE A 102 -1.30 12.78 1.51
CA PHE A 102 -1.36 12.58 0.07
C PHE A 102 -2.26 13.62 -0.56
N HIS A 103 -1.84 14.13 -1.71
CA HIS A 103 -2.65 14.97 -2.58
C HIS A 103 -2.58 14.41 -3.99
N ASN A 104 -3.74 14.04 -4.55
CA ASN A 104 -3.84 13.48 -5.89
C ASN A 104 -4.72 14.40 -6.74
N PHE A 105 -4.11 15.10 -7.70
CA PHE A 105 -4.82 15.85 -8.72
C PHE A 105 -5.52 14.86 -9.66
N TRP A 106 -6.84 14.91 -9.67
CA TRP A 106 -7.64 13.99 -10.45
C TRP A 106 -8.17 14.71 -11.71
N ILE A 107 -9.17 14.15 -12.35
CA ILE A 107 -9.77 14.71 -13.58
C ILE A 107 -10.72 15.85 -13.28
N ALA A 108 -10.90 16.80 -14.23
CA ALA A 108 -11.89 17.88 -14.17
C ALA A 108 -11.82 18.71 -12.87
N ASP A 109 -10.62 19.16 -12.52
CA ASP A 109 -10.33 19.96 -11.31
C ASP A 109 -10.73 19.28 -9.98
N SER A 110 -11.07 17.98 -10.02
CA SER A 110 -11.28 17.21 -8.81
C SER A 110 -9.96 16.79 -8.17
N ALA A 111 -9.97 16.57 -6.87
CA ALA A 111 -8.81 16.11 -6.13
C ALA A 111 -9.17 15.12 -5.03
N VAL A 112 -8.15 14.38 -4.59
CA VAL A 112 -8.23 13.51 -3.41
C VAL A 112 -7.16 13.92 -2.43
N ASP A 113 -7.58 14.27 -1.23
CA ASP A 113 -6.69 14.50 -0.08
C ASP A 113 -6.81 13.34 0.89
N THR A 114 -5.69 12.83 1.37
CA THR A 114 -5.68 11.75 2.36
C THR A 114 -4.67 12.03 3.45
N ALA A 115 -5.09 11.82 4.69
CA ALA A 115 -4.21 11.75 5.86
C ALA A 115 -4.28 10.34 6.44
N ALA A 116 -3.14 9.72 6.71
CA ALA A 116 -3.09 8.38 7.28
C ALA A 116 -2.01 8.30 8.36
N PHE A 117 -2.28 7.47 9.38
CA PHE A 117 -1.36 7.17 10.47
C PHE A 117 -1.39 5.68 10.78
N THR A 118 -0.23 5.11 11.06
CA THR A 118 -0.11 3.71 11.47
C THR A 118 0.95 3.53 12.55
N ARG A 119 0.70 2.60 13.45
CA ARG A 119 1.60 2.22 14.53
C ARG A 119 1.56 0.71 14.74
N ARG A 120 2.74 0.14 14.99
CA ARG A 120 2.89 -1.27 15.33
C ARG A 120 3.45 -1.45 16.74
N ASN A 121 2.81 -2.31 17.53
CA ASN A 121 3.28 -2.73 18.84
C ASN A 121 3.45 -4.26 18.86
N GLY A 122 4.70 -4.75 18.83
CA GLY A 122 5.00 -6.16 18.72
C GLY A 122 4.41 -6.80 17.46
N ASN A 123 3.47 -7.74 17.64
CA ASN A 123 2.74 -8.41 16.55
C ASN A 123 1.38 -7.76 16.23
N PHE A 124 0.97 -6.74 16.95
CA PHE A 124 -0.25 -6.01 16.71
C PHE A 124 0.04 -4.70 15.98
N GLY A 125 -0.73 -4.41 14.94
CA GLY A 125 -0.71 -3.16 14.20
C GLY A 125 -2.08 -2.49 14.21
N TRP A 126 -2.10 -1.17 14.23
CA TRP A 126 -3.30 -0.39 14.10
C TRP A 126 -3.02 0.92 13.37
N GLY A 127 -4.07 1.55 12.90
CA GLY A 127 -3.95 2.83 12.23
C GLY A 127 -5.29 3.43 11.88
N SER A 128 -5.27 4.67 11.39
CA SER A 128 -6.43 5.39 10.93
C SER A 128 -6.11 6.17 9.66
N ALA A 129 -7.08 6.31 8.77
CA ALA A 129 -6.96 7.11 7.57
C ALA A 129 -8.24 7.91 7.32
N LEU A 130 -8.08 9.10 6.79
CA LEU A 130 -9.17 9.97 6.34
C LEU A 130 -8.88 10.37 4.89
N LYS A 131 -9.77 10.00 3.97
CA LYS A 131 -9.70 10.31 2.55
C LYS A 131 -10.87 11.17 2.17
N SER A 132 -10.62 12.29 1.50
CA SER A 132 -11.65 13.20 0.99
C SER A 132 -11.46 13.41 -0.50
N PHE A 133 -12.45 12.98 -1.28
CA PHE A 133 -12.57 13.30 -2.70
C PHE A 133 -13.53 14.45 -2.87
N TYR A 134 -13.20 15.44 -3.69
CA TYR A 134 -14.06 16.58 -3.94
C TYR A 134 -13.98 17.05 -5.39
N VAL A 135 -15.14 17.48 -5.90
CA VAL A 135 -15.31 18.02 -7.24
C VAL A 135 -15.94 19.40 -7.13
N PRO A 136 -15.25 20.48 -7.50
CA PRO A 136 -15.86 21.80 -7.57
C PRO A 136 -16.84 21.86 -8.73
N PHE A 137 -17.98 22.49 -8.53
CA PHE A 137 -18.90 22.76 -9.62
C PHE A 137 -19.52 24.16 -9.51
N THR A 138 -19.96 24.68 -10.65
CA THR A 138 -20.71 25.91 -10.76
C THR A 138 -21.96 25.64 -11.56
N GLU A 139 -23.11 25.96 -11.00
CA GLU A 139 -24.41 25.85 -11.65
C GLU A 139 -24.74 27.16 -12.36
N TYR A 140 -25.24 27.05 -13.55
CA TYR A 140 -25.69 28.19 -14.37
C TYR A 140 -27.18 28.05 -14.68
N ASN A 141 -27.91 29.16 -14.60
CA ASN A 141 -29.30 29.21 -15.05
C ASN A 141 -29.42 29.16 -16.55
N ILE A 142 -30.65 29.02 -17.07
CA ILE A 142 -30.94 28.96 -18.53
C ILE A 142 -30.49 30.20 -19.32
N PHE A 143 -30.24 31.31 -18.65
CA PHE A 143 -29.75 32.56 -19.25
C PHE A 143 -28.21 32.69 -19.16
N GLY A 144 -27.50 31.66 -18.71
CA GLY A 144 -26.05 31.67 -18.54
C GLY A 144 -25.57 32.45 -17.31
N GLY A 145 -26.48 32.93 -16.47
CA GLY A 145 -26.14 33.54 -15.20
C GLY A 145 -25.76 32.50 -14.17
N ARG A 146 -24.74 32.78 -13.33
CA ARG A 146 -24.30 31.89 -12.28
C ARG A 146 -25.37 31.79 -11.18
N ALA A 147 -25.91 30.60 -10.96
CA ALA A 147 -26.95 30.32 -9.98
C ALA A 147 -26.34 29.92 -8.62
N SER A 148 -25.47 28.91 -8.60
CA SER A 148 -24.83 28.44 -7.39
C SER A 148 -23.38 27.99 -7.62
N LYS A 149 -22.64 27.83 -6.53
CA LYS A 149 -21.30 27.22 -6.52
C LYS A 149 -21.21 26.27 -5.32
N GLY A 150 -20.69 25.09 -5.54
CA GLY A 150 -20.58 24.09 -4.48
C GLY A 150 -19.51 23.06 -4.75
N TYR A 151 -19.45 22.07 -3.86
CA TYR A 151 -18.58 20.92 -3.97
C TYR A 151 -19.41 19.65 -3.81
N TYR A 152 -19.30 18.74 -4.77
CA TYR A 152 -19.62 17.36 -4.52
C TYR A 152 -18.44 16.74 -3.73
N SER A 153 -18.71 16.01 -2.67
CA SER A 153 -17.65 15.41 -1.85
C SER A 153 -17.99 13.99 -1.42
N GLU A 154 -16.96 13.14 -1.38
CA GLU A 154 -17.04 11.81 -0.75
C GLU A 154 -15.87 11.70 0.24
N THR A 155 -16.22 11.63 1.54
CA THR A 155 -15.21 11.53 2.61
C THR A 155 -15.31 10.16 3.27
N THR A 156 -14.19 9.44 3.31
CA THR A 156 -14.06 8.09 3.88
C THR A 156 -13.12 8.13 5.06
N ALA A 157 -13.62 7.72 6.24
CA ALA A 157 -12.80 7.42 7.41
C ALA A 157 -12.57 5.91 7.50
N ALA A 158 -11.34 5.50 7.78
CA ALA A 158 -10.96 4.11 7.96
C ALA A 158 -10.20 3.92 9.27
N PHE A 159 -10.51 2.84 9.97
CA PHE A 159 -9.77 2.37 11.12
C PHE A 159 -9.29 0.96 10.88
N ASN A 160 -7.99 0.73 11.08
CA ASN A 160 -7.31 -0.55 10.85
C ASN A 160 -6.94 -1.23 12.16
N GLY A 161 -7.05 -2.56 12.16
CA GLY A 161 -6.47 -3.44 13.16
C GLY A 161 -5.93 -4.70 12.51
N SER A 162 -4.71 -5.12 12.86
CA SER A 162 -4.11 -6.34 12.34
C SER A 162 -3.26 -7.06 13.37
N TYR A 163 -3.04 -8.36 13.16
CA TYR A 163 -2.21 -9.18 14.02
C TYR A 163 -1.40 -10.20 13.22
N ASN A 164 -0.11 -10.33 13.55
CA ASN A 164 0.79 -11.28 12.93
C ASN A 164 0.86 -12.57 13.78
N PHE A 165 0.12 -13.59 13.39
CA PHE A 165 0.07 -14.88 14.04
C PHE A 165 1.31 -15.70 13.76
N LEU A 166 1.75 -16.50 14.75
CA LEU A 166 2.85 -17.45 14.61
C LEU A 166 4.19 -16.83 14.20
N ALA A 167 4.37 -15.52 14.33
CA ALA A 167 5.62 -14.86 14.01
C ALA A 167 6.79 -15.42 14.82
N GLY A 168 7.87 -15.78 14.14
CA GLY A 168 9.07 -16.37 14.72
C GLY A 168 10.33 -16.02 13.94
N TYR A 169 11.43 -16.67 14.28
CA TYR A 169 12.71 -16.44 13.62
C TYR A 169 12.70 -16.99 12.18
N THR A 170 12.33 -18.26 12.01
CA THR A 170 12.30 -18.93 10.71
C THR A 170 11.02 -18.62 9.95
N PHE A 171 9.87 -18.80 10.59
CA PHE A 171 8.58 -18.49 10.03
C PHE A 171 8.16 -17.07 10.40
N LYS A 172 7.95 -16.21 9.40
CA LYS A 172 7.64 -14.79 9.61
C LYS A 172 6.19 -14.51 9.99
N GLY A 173 5.39 -15.56 10.14
CA GLY A 173 4.00 -15.49 10.57
C GLY A 173 3.01 -15.33 9.43
N ILE A 174 1.74 -15.36 9.82
CA ILE A 174 0.57 -15.07 8.97
C ILE A 174 -0.04 -13.80 9.52
N ALA A 175 0.08 -12.70 8.78
CA ALA A 175 -0.56 -11.45 9.13
C ALA A 175 -2.01 -11.45 8.65
N LEU A 176 -2.94 -11.18 9.56
CA LEU A 176 -4.35 -10.99 9.28
C LEU A 176 -4.75 -9.59 9.73
N GLY A 177 -5.58 -8.92 8.95
CA GLY A 177 -6.01 -7.57 9.28
C GLY A 177 -7.39 -7.23 8.72
N THR A 178 -7.98 -6.19 9.28
CA THR A 178 -9.27 -5.65 8.86
C THR A 178 -9.23 -4.13 8.91
N ASN A 179 -9.93 -3.49 7.97
CA ASN A 179 -10.33 -2.09 8.08
C ASN A 179 -11.83 -2.03 8.31
N LEU A 180 -12.25 -1.14 9.19
CA LEU A 180 -13.63 -0.68 9.28
C LEU A 180 -13.69 0.70 8.66
N LYS A 181 -14.57 0.89 7.67
CA LYS A 181 -14.67 2.12 6.89
C LYS A 181 -16.09 2.69 6.96
N THR A 182 -16.17 3.99 7.04
CA THR A 182 -17.41 4.73 6.82
C THR A 182 -17.16 5.81 5.77
N SER A 183 -18.05 5.90 4.78
CA SER A 183 -17.97 6.92 3.74
C SER A 183 -19.25 7.75 3.74
N PHE A 184 -19.08 9.06 3.72
CA PHE A 184 -20.16 10.01 3.56
C PHE A 184 -20.03 10.71 2.21
N ARG A 185 -21.10 10.67 1.41
CA ARG A 185 -21.25 11.43 0.16
C ARG A 185 -22.09 12.66 0.43
N GLY A 186 -21.50 13.84 0.29
CA GLY A 186 -22.16 15.12 0.39
C GLY A 186 -22.48 15.68 -1.00
N VAL A 187 -23.75 15.90 -1.27
CA VAL A 187 -24.24 16.57 -2.48
C VAL A 187 -24.83 17.90 -2.06
N PRO A 188 -24.43 19.03 -2.67
CA PRO A 188 -25.00 20.33 -2.33
C PRO A 188 -26.41 20.48 -2.89
N ASP A 189 -27.16 21.42 -2.33
CA ASP A 189 -28.46 21.79 -2.84
C ASP A 189 -28.36 22.37 -4.26
N TYR A 190 -29.29 22.03 -5.11
CA TYR A 190 -29.38 22.54 -6.48
C TYR A 190 -30.51 23.58 -6.61
N SER A 191 -30.43 24.39 -7.65
CA SER A 191 -31.44 25.42 -7.92
C SER A 191 -32.47 24.92 -8.94
N ASP A 192 -33.67 25.50 -8.85
CA ASP A 192 -34.71 25.35 -9.91
C ASP A 192 -34.26 26.05 -11.18
N ASN A 193 -34.24 25.34 -12.30
CA ASN A 193 -33.76 25.84 -13.58
C ASN A 193 -34.56 27.03 -14.12
N LEU A 194 -35.84 27.22 -13.72
CA LEU A 194 -36.72 28.28 -14.19
C LEU A 194 -36.63 29.52 -13.30
N THR A 195 -36.63 29.33 -11.99
CA THR A 195 -36.71 30.44 -11.04
C THR A 195 -35.32 30.85 -10.52
N GLY A 196 -34.32 29.96 -10.59
CA GLY A 196 -33.01 30.16 -10.00
C GLY A 196 -32.98 30.10 -8.46
N HIS A 197 -34.10 29.74 -7.82
CA HIS A 197 -34.14 29.57 -6.38
C HIS A 197 -33.55 28.26 -5.95
N ILE A 198 -32.72 28.27 -4.89
CA ILE A 198 -32.17 27.07 -4.29
C ILE A 198 -33.29 26.27 -3.62
N ILE A 199 -33.40 24.99 -3.99
CA ILE A 199 -34.34 24.05 -3.40
C ILE A 199 -33.71 23.50 -2.11
N SER A 200 -34.14 23.97 -0.96
CA SER A 200 -33.63 23.51 0.34
C SER A 200 -33.77 22.00 0.51
N ASP A 201 -32.73 21.37 1.09
CA ASP A 201 -32.62 19.94 1.36
C ASP A 201 -32.58 19.05 0.11
N SER A 202 -32.49 19.62 -1.10
CA SER A 202 -32.38 18.86 -2.35
C SER A 202 -31.10 18.02 -2.41
N GLY A 203 -29.98 18.56 -1.93
CA GLY A 203 -28.73 17.85 -1.82
C GLY A 203 -28.75 16.74 -0.77
N LEU A 204 -29.48 16.97 0.34
CA LEU A 204 -29.59 15.98 1.42
C LEU A 204 -30.27 14.68 0.96
N VAL A 205 -31.27 14.78 0.08
CA VAL A 205 -31.95 13.62 -0.51
C VAL A 205 -30.99 12.77 -1.37
N GLN A 206 -29.97 13.37 -1.98
CA GLN A 206 -28.98 12.70 -2.82
C GLN A 206 -27.71 12.32 -2.07
N SER A 207 -27.53 12.84 -0.85
CA SER A 207 -26.41 12.49 0.02
C SER A 207 -26.53 11.05 0.50
N GLY A 208 -25.41 10.40 0.78
CA GLY A 208 -25.38 8.99 1.13
C GLY A 208 -24.35 8.66 2.19
N LEU A 209 -24.58 7.55 2.87
CA LEU A 209 -23.66 6.95 3.84
C LEU A 209 -23.36 5.51 3.43
N ALA A 210 -22.12 5.09 3.58
CA ALA A 210 -21.74 3.69 3.42
C ALA A 210 -20.96 3.20 4.64
N LEU A 211 -21.23 1.97 5.06
CA LEU A 211 -20.47 1.23 6.06
C LEU A 211 -19.85 0.01 5.40
N MET A 212 -18.55 -0.15 5.57
CA MET A 212 -17.77 -1.17 4.84
C MET A 212 -16.72 -1.79 5.75
N ALA A 213 -16.32 -2.99 5.38
CA ALA A 213 -15.17 -3.66 5.97
C ALA A 213 -14.26 -4.18 4.87
N ASP A 214 -12.95 -4.12 5.14
CA ASP A 214 -11.94 -4.83 4.36
C ASP A 214 -11.36 -5.95 5.22
N VAL A 215 -10.91 -7.00 4.57
CA VAL A 215 -10.16 -8.10 5.21
C VAL A 215 -8.93 -8.39 4.37
N GLY A 216 -7.81 -8.66 5.02
CA GLY A 216 -6.57 -8.97 4.34
C GLY A 216 -5.74 -10.05 5.02
N VAL A 217 -4.96 -10.73 4.20
CA VAL A 217 -3.98 -11.75 4.60
C VAL A 217 -2.65 -11.44 3.92
N LEU A 218 -1.56 -11.55 4.67
CA LEU A 218 -0.22 -11.38 4.15
C LEU A 218 0.71 -12.49 4.66
N LEU A 219 1.34 -13.19 3.73
CA LEU A 219 2.33 -14.23 3.96
C LEU A 219 3.69 -13.74 3.49
N ARG A 220 4.76 -14.02 4.26
CA ARG A 220 6.09 -13.51 3.98
C ARG A 220 7.12 -14.62 4.07
N PHE A 221 7.95 -14.75 3.04
CA PHE A 221 8.92 -15.85 2.88
C PHE A 221 10.30 -15.33 2.49
N ASN A 222 11.31 -16.20 2.66
CA ASN A 222 12.64 -16.02 2.11
C ASN A 222 12.83 -17.03 0.96
N ILE A 223 12.84 -16.54 -0.30
CA ILE A 223 12.96 -17.39 -1.49
C ILE A 223 13.95 -16.75 -2.45
N GLY A 224 14.98 -17.50 -2.88
CA GLY A 224 15.88 -17.08 -3.95
C GLY A 224 16.53 -15.70 -3.75
N LYS A 225 16.92 -15.38 -2.52
CA LYS A 225 17.51 -14.09 -2.17
C LYS A 225 18.98 -14.02 -2.57
N LEU A 226 19.38 -13.00 -3.31
CA LEU A 226 20.75 -12.76 -3.76
C LEU A 226 21.53 -11.76 -2.88
N TYR A 227 21.04 -11.47 -1.68
CA TYR A 227 21.65 -10.57 -0.71
C TYR A 227 21.47 -11.10 0.72
N THR A 228 22.31 -10.64 1.64
CA THR A 228 22.26 -11.07 3.04
C THR A 228 21.37 -10.16 3.87
N SER A 229 20.18 -10.61 4.21
CA SER A 229 19.26 -9.95 5.14
C SER A 229 18.38 -10.99 5.82
N ARG A 230 17.83 -10.67 6.97
CA ARG A 230 16.83 -11.51 7.68
C ARG A 230 15.40 -11.23 7.24
N ASP A 231 15.17 -10.08 6.62
CA ASP A 231 13.85 -9.66 6.23
C ASP A 231 13.32 -10.51 5.09
N PRO A 232 12.03 -10.81 5.05
CA PRO A 232 11.42 -11.54 3.97
C PRO A 232 11.61 -10.79 2.66
N ASN A 233 11.89 -11.53 1.59
CA ASN A 233 12.05 -10.95 0.25
C ASN A 233 10.95 -11.35 -0.72
N PHE A 234 10.06 -12.26 -0.33
CA PHE A 234 8.93 -12.69 -1.14
C PHE A 234 7.66 -12.66 -0.30
N ASN A 235 6.69 -11.87 -0.74
CA ASN A 235 5.40 -11.73 -0.07
C ASN A 235 4.27 -12.16 -0.98
N ILE A 236 3.23 -12.74 -0.39
CA ILE A 236 1.95 -13.05 -1.05
C ILE A 236 0.86 -12.38 -0.24
N GLY A 237 0.05 -11.56 -0.90
CA GLY A 237 -1.06 -10.83 -0.28
C GLY A 237 -2.39 -11.22 -0.89
N PHE A 238 -3.42 -11.31 -0.06
CA PHE A 238 -4.81 -11.42 -0.47
C PHE A 238 -5.62 -10.39 0.31
N ALA A 239 -6.53 -9.71 -0.35
CA ALA A 239 -7.44 -8.80 0.32
C ALA A 239 -8.81 -8.75 -0.37
N MET A 240 -9.83 -8.44 0.41
CA MET A 240 -11.17 -8.11 -0.04
C MET A 240 -11.50 -6.72 0.50
N HIS A 241 -11.93 -5.83 -0.38
CA HIS A 241 -12.16 -4.43 -0.05
C HIS A 241 -13.61 -4.05 -0.18
N ASN A 242 -14.02 -3.05 0.62
CA ASN A 242 -15.30 -2.35 0.53
C ASN A 242 -16.53 -3.27 0.56
N ALA A 243 -16.46 -4.37 1.31
CA ALA A 243 -17.62 -5.23 1.56
C ALA A 243 -18.55 -4.55 2.56
N GLY A 244 -19.79 -4.25 2.17
CA GLY A 244 -20.71 -3.52 3.06
C GLY A 244 -22.00 -3.12 2.39
N CYS A 245 -22.61 -2.09 2.92
CA CYS A 245 -23.88 -1.53 2.45
C CYS A 245 -23.84 -0.01 2.40
N SER A 246 -24.66 0.56 1.54
CA SER A 246 -24.86 2.01 1.39
C SER A 246 -26.31 2.40 1.49
N TRP A 247 -26.55 3.61 1.96
CA TRP A 247 -27.85 4.23 2.09
C TRP A 247 -27.81 5.63 1.48
N THR A 248 -28.84 5.99 0.71
CA THR A 248 -29.06 7.36 0.20
C THR A 248 -30.37 7.91 0.68
N GLY A 249 -30.51 9.23 0.64
CA GLY A 249 -31.71 9.93 0.99
C GLY A 249 -31.88 10.15 2.49
N PHE A 250 -31.13 11.08 3.05
CA PHE A 250 -31.33 11.57 4.42
C PHE A 250 -32.55 12.48 4.50
N GLY A 251 -33.73 11.98 4.17
CA GLY A 251 -34.94 12.74 4.14
C GLY A 251 -36.14 11.84 4.47
N LYS A 252 -37.26 12.04 3.74
CA LYS A 252 -38.50 11.30 3.99
C LYS A 252 -38.46 9.82 3.59
N LYS A 253 -37.49 9.39 2.76
CA LYS A 253 -37.27 7.98 2.36
C LYS A 253 -35.80 7.71 2.26
N VAL A 254 -35.29 6.86 3.15
CA VAL A 254 -33.96 6.23 2.99
C VAL A 254 -34.13 5.05 2.05
N VAL A 255 -33.33 4.99 1.00
CA VAL A 255 -33.34 3.89 0.03
C VAL A 255 -32.03 3.15 0.13
N LEU A 256 -32.08 1.81 0.14
CA LEU A 256 -30.87 0.99 -0.05
C LEU A 256 -30.40 1.21 -1.48
N ASP A 257 -29.19 1.72 -1.62
CA ASP A 257 -28.69 2.24 -2.86
C ASP A 257 -27.91 1.19 -3.67
N ASP A 258 -27.29 1.67 -4.73
CA ASP A 258 -26.42 0.91 -5.63
C ASP A 258 -25.33 0.15 -4.86
N PRO A 259 -24.85 -0.98 -5.43
CA PRO A 259 -23.81 -1.76 -4.80
C PRO A 259 -22.52 -0.98 -4.62
N LEU A 260 -21.83 -1.23 -3.51
CA LEU A 260 -20.51 -0.70 -3.25
C LEU A 260 -19.45 -1.30 -4.19
N PRO A 261 -18.35 -0.60 -4.44
CA PRO A 261 -17.26 -1.09 -5.30
C PRO A 261 -16.40 -2.12 -4.55
N THR A 262 -17.01 -3.25 -4.22
CA THR A 262 -16.32 -4.37 -3.59
C THR A 262 -15.38 -5.02 -4.58
N ASP A 263 -14.17 -5.36 -4.16
CA ASP A 263 -13.21 -6.10 -4.96
C ASP A 263 -12.41 -7.12 -4.14
N PHE A 264 -11.96 -8.16 -4.81
CA PHE A 264 -10.98 -9.12 -4.33
C PHE A 264 -9.65 -8.87 -5.03
N SER A 265 -8.57 -8.82 -4.29
CA SER A 265 -7.22 -8.66 -4.81
C SER A 265 -6.30 -9.78 -4.34
N ALA A 266 -5.38 -10.20 -5.22
CA ALA A 266 -4.32 -11.12 -4.94
C ALA A 266 -3.03 -10.56 -5.53
N GLY A 267 -1.95 -10.53 -4.77
CA GLY A 267 -0.70 -9.93 -5.20
C GLY A 267 0.52 -10.68 -4.72
N ILE A 268 1.62 -10.43 -5.41
CA ILE A 268 2.96 -10.86 -5.04
C ILE A 268 3.91 -9.67 -5.03
N ALA A 269 4.88 -9.70 -4.13
CA ALA A 269 5.99 -8.75 -4.12
C ALA A 269 7.29 -9.52 -3.92
N TYR A 270 8.28 -9.25 -4.77
CA TYR A 270 9.53 -9.98 -4.79
C TYR A 270 10.74 -9.06 -4.87
N ARG A 271 11.60 -9.13 -3.86
CA ARG A 271 12.88 -8.42 -3.80
C ARG A 271 14.01 -9.41 -4.07
N ILE A 272 14.46 -9.48 -5.31
CA ILE A 272 15.54 -10.41 -5.75
C ILE A 272 16.88 -9.94 -5.23
N ILE A 273 17.18 -8.66 -5.42
CA ILE A 273 18.36 -7.94 -4.91
C ILE A 273 17.89 -6.83 -3.99
N GLU A 274 18.76 -6.34 -3.13
CA GLU A 274 18.43 -5.39 -2.08
C GLU A 274 17.73 -4.12 -2.60
N ASN A 275 18.17 -3.64 -3.76
CA ASN A 275 17.75 -2.38 -4.35
C ASN A 275 16.60 -2.50 -5.36
N LEU A 276 16.07 -3.70 -5.64
CA LEU A 276 15.08 -3.91 -6.69
C LEU A 276 13.91 -4.74 -6.17
N VAL A 277 12.71 -4.17 -6.30
CA VAL A 277 11.44 -4.82 -5.95
C VAL A 277 10.57 -4.92 -7.20
N PHE A 278 9.98 -6.09 -7.42
CA PHE A 278 8.92 -6.33 -8.38
C PHE A 278 7.62 -6.64 -7.66
N THR A 279 6.52 -6.13 -8.18
CA THR A 279 5.17 -6.41 -7.69
C THR A 279 4.24 -6.77 -8.83
N ALA A 280 3.29 -7.64 -8.56
CA ALA A 280 2.21 -7.93 -9.49
C ALA A 280 0.93 -8.23 -8.71
N ASP A 281 -0.17 -7.61 -9.14
CA ASP A 281 -1.50 -7.76 -8.53
C ASP A 281 -2.53 -8.15 -9.57
N PHE A 282 -3.42 -9.03 -9.18
CA PHE A 282 -4.68 -9.32 -9.85
C PHE A 282 -5.83 -8.81 -8.99
N ARG A 283 -6.78 -8.10 -9.61
CA ARG A 283 -7.96 -7.58 -8.91
C ARG A 283 -9.22 -7.93 -9.67
N GLN A 284 -10.20 -8.50 -8.96
CA GLN A 284 -11.51 -8.83 -9.46
C GLN A 284 -12.58 -8.04 -8.70
N PRO A 285 -13.20 -7.04 -9.34
CA PRO A 285 -14.37 -6.38 -8.78
C PRO A 285 -15.56 -7.34 -8.68
N LEU A 286 -16.35 -7.20 -7.63
CA LEU A 286 -17.49 -8.04 -7.31
C LEU A 286 -18.71 -7.17 -7.04
N ASN A 287 -19.77 -7.32 -7.82
CA ASN A 287 -21.05 -6.73 -7.50
C ASN A 287 -21.81 -7.68 -6.56
N MET A 288 -21.91 -7.31 -5.28
CA MET A 288 -22.53 -8.14 -4.24
C MET A 288 -24.04 -8.36 -4.45
N TYR A 289 -24.73 -7.46 -5.16
CA TYR A 289 -26.17 -7.58 -5.42
C TYR A 289 -26.44 -8.42 -6.69
N ASN A 290 -25.60 -8.28 -7.72
CA ASN A 290 -25.74 -9.03 -8.96
C ASN A 290 -24.35 -9.38 -9.54
N PRO A 291 -23.83 -10.59 -9.26
CA PRO A 291 -22.50 -11.00 -9.72
C PRO A 291 -22.31 -10.92 -11.25
N LYS A 292 -23.37 -11.05 -12.05
CA LYS A 292 -23.30 -10.91 -13.52
C LYS A 292 -23.01 -9.49 -13.98
N LYS A 293 -23.25 -8.48 -13.12
CA LYS A 293 -22.94 -7.07 -13.35
C LYS A 293 -21.60 -6.65 -12.72
N SER A 294 -20.77 -7.59 -12.34
CA SER A 294 -19.41 -7.30 -11.88
C SER A 294 -18.56 -6.73 -13.01
N GLU A 295 -17.71 -5.74 -12.68
CA GLU A 295 -16.70 -5.24 -13.62
C GLU A 295 -15.69 -6.33 -13.96
N ARG A 296 -15.00 -6.20 -15.09
CA ARG A 296 -13.94 -7.11 -15.48
C ARG A 296 -12.73 -6.98 -14.56
N TRP A 297 -11.94 -8.04 -14.49
CA TRP A 297 -10.68 -8.07 -13.74
C TRP A 297 -9.67 -7.04 -14.27
N SER A 298 -8.72 -6.72 -13.44
CA SER A 298 -7.56 -5.91 -13.80
C SER A 298 -6.27 -6.57 -13.32
N ILE A 299 -5.19 -6.29 -14.03
CA ILE A 299 -3.83 -6.71 -13.67
C ILE A 299 -2.98 -5.46 -13.54
N ALA A 300 -2.16 -5.43 -12.50
CA ALA A 300 -1.17 -4.40 -12.28
C ALA A 300 0.21 -5.03 -12.11
N ALA A 301 1.24 -4.34 -12.55
CA ALA A 301 2.62 -4.70 -12.29
C ALA A 301 3.43 -3.45 -12.00
N GLY A 302 4.36 -3.56 -11.06
CA GLY A 302 5.20 -2.45 -10.64
C GLY A 302 6.61 -2.87 -10.35
N THR A 303 7.52 -1.92 -10.46
CA THR A 303 8.91 -2.07 -10.07
C THR A 303 9.40 -0.84 -9.34
N GLU A 304 10.26 -1.03 -8.36
CA GLU A 304 10.95 0.02 -7.64
C GLU A 304 12.44 -0.28 -7.60
N VAL A 305 13.24 0.73 -7.90
CA VAL A 305 14.69 0.68 -7.86
C VAL A 305 15.22 1.75 -6.92
N ASN A 306 15.87 1.32 -5.83
CA ASN A 306 16.60 2.21 -4.93
C ASN A 306 17.96 2.54 -5.54
N ILE A 307 18.12 3.74 -6.08
CA ILE A 307 19.39 4.18 -6.69
C ILE A 307 20.40 4.55 -5.59
N THR A 308 19.91 5.11 -4.51
CA THR A 308 20.66 5.46 -3.31
C THR A 308 19.78 5.25 -2.07
N ASP A 309 20.35 5.32 -0.88
CA ASP A 309 19.61 5.22 0.39
C ASP A 309 18.53 6.30 0.56
N PHE A 310 18.61 7.39 -0.19
CA PHE A 310 17.70 8.52 -0.11
C PHE A 310 16.89 8.77 -1.38
N PHE A 311 17.13 8.03 -2.48
CA PHE A 311 16.44 8.24 -3.75
C PHE A 311 16.08 6.93 -4.43
N ALA A 312 14.79 6.79 -4.74
CA ALA A 312 14.24 5.65 -5.48
C ALA A 312 13.39 6.11 -6.67
N LEU A 313 13.36 5.28 -7.70
CA LEU A 313 12.48 5.42 -8.87
C LEU A 313 11.49 4.27 -8.91
N GLN A 314 10.28 4.58 -9.32
CA GLN A 314 9.19 3.63 -9.48
C GLN A 314 8.63 3.71 -10.90
N ALA A 315 8.21 2.57 -11.42
CA ALA A 315 7.44 2.47 -12.65
C ALA A 315 6.38 1.38 -12.52
N GLY A 316 5.23 1.59 -13.13
CA GLY A 316 4.15 0.63 -13.05
C GLY A 316 3.21 0.69 -14.25
N ILE A 317 2.48 -0.40 -14.46
CA ILE A 317 1.44 -0.52 -15.46
C ILE A 317 0.19 -1.09 -14.83
N LEU A 318 -0.95 -0.53 -15.18
CA LEU A 318 -2.28 -1.04 -14.80
C LEU A 318 -3.09 -1.30 -16.06
N LEU A 319 -3.50 -2.56 -16.23
CA LEU A 319 -4.39 -2.99 -17.31
C LEU A 319 -5.79 -3.20 -16.73
N LYS A 320 -6.67 -2.23 -16.96
CA LYS A 320 -8.07 -2.28 -16.53
C LYS A 320 -8.99 -1.98 -17.70
N GLY A 321 -9.67 -3.03 -18.21
CA GLY A 321 -10.56 -2.90 -19.35
C GLY A 321 -9.85 -2.27 -20.55
N ALA A 322 -10.53 -1.35 -21.24
CA ALA A 322 -9.98 -0.64 -22.40
C ALA A 322 -8.99 0.49 -22.06
N ASN A 323 -8.69 0.73 -20.78
CA ASN A 323 -7.89 1.87 -20.33
C ASN A 323 -6.58 1.42 -19.67
N PRO A 324 -5.56 1.04 -20.45
CA PRO A 324 -4.22 0.79 -19.91
C PRO A 324 -3.61 2.10 -19.41
N LYS A 325 -2.94 2.03 -18.24
CA LYS A 325 -2.26 3.17 -17.62
C LYS A 325 -0.81 2.83 -17.36
N ILE A 326 0.06 3.80 -17.54
CA ILE A 326 1.46 3.72 -17.15
C ILE A 326 1.71 4.80 -16.11
N SER A 327 2.40 4.45 -15.06
CA SER A 327 2.76 5.35 -13.98
C SER A 327 4.26 5.37 -13.77
N PHE A 328 4.79 6.55 -13.45
CA PHE A 328 6.18 6.75 -13.07
C PHE A 328 6.21 7.57 -11.78
N GLY A 329 7.16 7.28 -10.94
CA GLY A 329 7.33 8.02 -9.70
C GLY A 329 8.75 8.11 -9.23
N SER A 330 8.97 9.03 -8.32
CA SER A 330 10.23 9.20 -7.62
C SER A 330 9.98 9.42 -6.13
N SER A 331 10.85 8.86 -5.31
CA SER A 331 10.83 9.00 -3.85
C SER A 331 12.14 9.61 -3.38
N LEU A 332 12.06 10.62 -2.53
CA LEU A 332 13.20 11.28 -1.91
C LEU A 332 13.05 11.21 -0.39
N ALA A 333 13.98 10.52 0.28
CA ALA A 333 14.04 10.46 1.72
C ALA A 333 15.02 11.51 2.27
N TRP A 334 14.56 12.32 3.21
CA TRP A 334 15.35 13.30 3.91
C TRP A 334 15.15 13.21 5.41
N LYS A 335 16.09 12.59 6.10
CA LYS A 335 16.01 12.28 7.53
C LYS A 335 14.76 11.43 7.85
N LYS A 336 13.79 12.05 8.53
CA LYS A 336 12.50 11.42 8.92
C LYS A 336 11.36 11.70 7.95
N LEU A 337 11.60 12.46 6.89
CA LEU A 337 10.60 12.80 5.89
C LEU A 337 10.91 12.08 4.59
N SER A 338 9.86 11.62 3.92
CA SER A 338 9.94 11.11 2.55
C SER A 338 8.94 11.85 1.69
N PHE A 339 9.39 12.29 0.53
CA PHE A 339 8.58 12.97 -0.48
C PHE A 339 8.43 12.04 -1.68
N ASN A 340 7.21 11.88 -2.15
CA ASN A 340 6.93 11.11 -3.35
C ASN A 340 6.19 11.99 -4.35
N ALA A 341 6.60 11.92 -5.62
CA ALA A 341 5.91 12.53 -6.72
C ALA A 341 5.65 11.46 -7.78
N THR A 342 4.41 11.38 -8.25
CA THR A 342 3.97 10.36 -9.20
C THR A 342 3.21 11.00 -10.34
N TYR A 343 3.47 10.53 -11.54
CA TYR A 343 2.79 10.92 -12.75
C TYR A 343 2.21 9.69 -13.44
N SER A 344 0.90 9.70 -13.69
CA SER A 344 0.17 8.60 -14.33
C SER A 344 -0.43 9.04 -15.65
N LEU A 345 -0.19 8.25 -16.69
CA LEU A 345 -0.64 8.43 -18.06
C LEU A 345 -1.75 7.42 -18.40
N ASP A 346 -2.87 7.90 -18.87
CA ASP A 346 -3.91 7.10 -19.50
C ASP A 346 -3.62 7.01 -21.02
N LEU A 347 -3.39 5.81 -21.54
CA LEU A 347 -2.93 5.61 -22.91
C LEU A 347 -4.04 5.65 -23.96
N THR A 348 -5.31 5.64 -23.56
CA THR A 348 -6.45 5.55 -24.47
C THR A 348 -7.33 6.78 -24.50
N SER A 349 -7.05 7.78 -23.65
CA SER A 349 -7.81 9.02 -23.65
C SER A 349 -7.53 9.85 -24.91
N SER A 350 -8.58 10.11 -25.71
CA SER A 350 -8.50 10.88 -26.97
C SER A 350 -8.73 12.38 -26.78
N LEU A 351 -9.34 12.78 -25.67
CA LEU A 351 -9.68 14.17 -25.35
C LEU A 351 -8.82 14.68 -24.21
N ASN A 352 -7.66 15.21 -24.50
CA ASN A 352 -6.59 15.55 -23.57
C ASN A 352 -6.14 14.33 -22.77
N PRO A 353 -4.89 13.91 -22.83
CA PRO A 353 -4.40 12.83 -22.00
C PRO A 353 -4.72 13.18 -20.55
N ILE A 354 -5.52 12.34 -19.89
CA ILE A 354 -5.86 12.53 -18.48
C ILE A 354 -4.59 12.19 -17.70
N ASN A 355 -3.71 13.16 -17.65
CA ASN A 355 -2.48 13.07 -16.89
C ASN A 355 -2.81 13.37 -15.43
N LYS A 356 -2.38 12.53 -14.54
CA LYS A 356 -2.59 12.67 -13.13
C LYS A 356 -1.26 12.86 -12.44
N LEU A 357 -1.21 13.87 -11.59
CA LEU A 357 -0.09 14.12 -10.71
C LEU A 357 -0.51 13.82 -9.28
N SER A 358 0.26 13.03 -8.57
CA SER A 358 0.06 12.85 -7.14
C SER A 358 1.34 13.15 -6.37
N LEU A 359 1.16 13.75 -5.19
CA LEU A 359 2.22 14.10 -4.26
C LEU A 359 1.93 13.44 -2.93
N ALA A 360 2.98 12.95 -2.27
CA ALA A 360 2.85 12.41 -0.92
C ALA A 360 4.02 12.87 -0.06
N VAL A 361 3.72 13.16 1.19
CA VAL A 361 4.71 13.45 2.24
C VAL A 361 4.48 12.46 3.36
N LYS A 362 5.52 11.70 3.70
CA LYS A 362 5.49 10.71 4.75
C LYS A 362 6.48 11.09 5.85
N MET A 363 6.07 10.93 7.10
CA MET A 363 6.88 11.17 8.28
C MET A 363 7.09 9.87 9.05
N ASP A 364 8.35 9.55 9.30
CA ASP A 364 8.79 8.38 10.04
C ASP A 364 9.05 8.74 11.51
N PHE A 365 8.35 8.09 12.43
CA PHE A 365 8.52 8.24 13.88
C PHE A 365 9.46 7.20 14.49
N GLY A 366 10.03 6.31 13.66
CA GLY A 366 10.96 5.28 14.08
C GLY A 366 10.30 3.92 14.34
N ASP A 367 11.15 2.97 14.71
CA ASP A 367 10.81 1.56 14.87
C ASP A 367 10.49 1.15 16.33
N GLU A 368 10.34 2.12 17.22
CA GLU A 368 10.10 1.91 18.68
C GLU A 368 11.16 0.99 19.33
N GLY A 369 12.40 1.01 18.84
CA GLY A 369 13.51 0.24 19.38
C GLY A 369 13.53 -1.23 18.97
N ARG A 370 12.70 -1.64 18.01
CA ARG A 370 12.64 -3.04 17.54
C ARG A 370 13.97 -3.53 16.96
N LYS A 371 14.67 -2.71 16.18
CA LYS A 371 16.02 -3.03 15.66
C LYS A 371 17.04 -3.18 16.78
N VAL A 372 16.96 -2.35 17.81
CA VAL A 372 17.83 -2.45 18.97
C VAL A 372 17.61 -3.75 19.72
N LEU A 373 16.35 -4.14 19.95
CA LEU A 373 16.01 -5.42 20.60
C LEU A 373 16.45 -6.62 19.75
N GLN A 374 16.28 -6.54 18.43
CA GLN A 374 16.71 -7.59 17.52
C GLN A 374 18.23 -7.75 17.52
N ASN A 375 18.97 -6.64 17.40
CA ASN A 375 20.44 -6.65 17.48
C ASN A 375 20.96 -7.19 18.81
N ARG A 376 20.27 -6.88 19.93
CA ARG A 376 20.60 -7.43 21.24
C ARG A 376 20.41 -8.94 21.29
N ALA A 377 19.30 -9.46 20.76
CA ALA A 377 19.05 -10.89 20.71
C ALA A 377 20.08 -11.62 19.85
N ASP A 378 20.46 -11.03 18.72
CA ASP A 378 21.50 -11.55 17.82
C ASP A 378 22.85 -11.63 18.50
N LYS A 379 23.23 -10.58 19.23
CA LYS A 379 24.47 -10.55 20.00
C LYS A 379 24.49 -11.64 21.08
N LEU A 380 23.43 -11.76 21.86
CA LEU A 380 23.27 -12.80 22.86
C LEU A 380 23.33 -14.23 22.27
N TYR A 381 22.74 -14.39 21.08
CA TYR A 381 22.78 -15.68 20.39
C TYR A 381 24.19 -16.05 19.94
N ILE A 382 24.94 -15.08 19.39
CA ILE A 382 26.36 -15.27 19.00
C ILE A 382 27.23 -15.58 20.25
N GLU A 383 27.08 -14.82 21.35
CA GLU A 383 27.76 -15.10 22.61
C GLU A 383 27.51 -16.54 23.09
N GLY A 384 26.26 -17.04 22.93
CA GLY A 384 25.92 -18.43 23.24
C GLY A 384 26.65 -19.43 22.33
N ILE A 385 26.83 -19.13 21.03
CA ILE A 385 27.62 -19.96 20.10
C ILE A 385 29.09 -19.98 20.57
N ASP A 386 29.68 -18.85 20.95
CA ASP A 386 31.06 -18.73 21.39
C ASP A 386 31.31 -19.57 22.63
N TYR A 387 30.45 -19.49 23.65
CA TYR A 387 30.52 -20.36 24.82
C TYR A 387 30.37 -21.84 24.48
N TYR A 388 29.47 -22.18 23.55
CA TYR A 388 29.30 -23.57 23.12
C TYR A 388 30.58 -24.13 22.47
N THR A 389 31.23 -23.34 21.58
CA THR A 389 32.48 -23.74 20.90
C THR A 389 33.65 -23.89 21.88
N GLN A 390 33.67 -23.10 22.97
CA GLN A 390 34.65 -23.23 24.05
C GLN A 390 34.35 -24.41 24.99
N GLY A 391 33.20 -25.07 24.79
CA GLY A 391 32.75 -26.21 25.63
C GLY A 391 32.13 -25.82 26.94
N GLU A 392 31.81 -24.55 27.15
CA GLU A 392 31.11 -24.02 28.33
C GLU A 392 29.58 -24.06 28.09
N PHE A 393 29.03 -25.29 28.03
CA PHE A 393 27.66 -25.53 27.57
C PHE A 393 26.60 -24.90 28.48
N GLU A 394 26.84 -24.82 29.79
CA GLU A 394 25.92 -24.24 30.76
C GLU A 394 25.77 -22.73 30.50
N LYS A 395 26.86 -22.00 30.24
CA LYS A 395 26.84 -20.59 29.91
C LYS A 395 26.17 -20.35 28.56
N ALA A 396 26.40 -21.21 27.57
CA ALA A 396 25.73 -21.15 26.29
C ALA A 396 24.19 -21.24 26.44
N ILE A 397 23.72 -22.19 27.26
CA ILE A 397 22.29 -22.36 27.55
C ILE A 397 21.72 -21.12 28.24
N GLU A 398 22.44 -20.50 29.16
CA GLU A 398 22.03 -19.28 29.86
C GLU A 398 21.82 -18.14 28.85
N LYS A 399 22.80 -17.91 27.98
CA LYS A 399 22.72 -16.88 26.92
C LYS A 399 21.55 -17.12 25.96
N TRP A 400 21.34 -18.35 25.51
CA TRP A 400 20.21 -18.68 24.64
C TRP A 400 18.86 -18.58 25.34
N LYS A 401 18.79 -18.83 26.68
CA LYS A 401 17.57 -18.51 27.45
C LYS A 401 17.28 -17.03 27.53
N GLU A 402 18.32 -16.18 27.67
CA GLU A 402 18.13 -14.70 27.57
C GLU A 402 17.54 -14.30 26.23
N VAL A 403 17.98 -14.91 25.13
CA VAL A 403 17.38 -14.71 23.81
C VAL A 403 15.89 -15.06 23.78
N LEU A 404 15.53 -16.19 24.37
CA LEU A 404 14.13 -16.67 24.42
C LEU A 404 13.22 -15.81 25.29
N VAL A 405 13.76 -15.09 26.26
CA VAL A 405 13.01 -14.07 27.02
C VAL A 405 12.66 -12.91 26.15
N LEU A 406 13.57 -12.45 25.26
CA LEU A 406 13.31 -11.37 24.31
C LEU A 406 12.41 -11.82 23.15
N PHE A 407 12.69 -13.01 22.61
CA PHE A 407 11.99 -13.59 21.48
C PHE A 407 11.64 -15.07 21.72
N PRO A 408 10.46 -15.39 22.29
CA PRO A 408 10.07 -16.76 22.67
C PRO A 408 10.05 -17.77 21.51
N ARG A 409 10.00 -17.29 20.25
CA ARG A 409 10.00 -18.11 19.04
C ARG A 409 11.30 -17.99 18.24
N PHE A 410 12.42 -17.84 18.92
CA PHE A 410 13.75 -17.87 18.31
C PHE A 410 14.23 -19.32 18.20
N ASP A 411 13.83 -20.01 17.14
CA ASP A 411 14.06 -21.45 16.96
C ASP A 411 15.54 -21.86 17.01
N PRO A 412 16.54 -21.10 16.47
CA PRO A 412 17.94 -21.44 16.60
C PRO A 412 18.42 -21.51 18.04
N ALA A 413 17.95 -20.64 18.94
CA ALA A 413 18.30 -20.67 20.34
C ALA A 413 17.70 -21.91 21.03
N LYS A 414 16.46 -22.32 20.69
CA LYS A 414 15.87 -23.56 21.21
C LYS A 414 16.66 -24.79 20.79
N GLN A 415 17.04 -24.84 19.49
CA GLN A 415 17.88 -25.93 18.97
C GLN A 415 19.26 -25.94 19.64
N GLY A 416 19.88 -24.78 19.84
CA GLY A 416 21.15 -24.63 20.56
C GLY A 416 21.09 -25.14 21.97
N ILE A 417 20.04 -24.80 22.73
CA ILE A 417 19.83 -25.31 24.09
C ILE A 417 19.74 -26.84 24.09
N THR A 418 18.93 -27.41 23.20
CA THR A 418 18.80 -28.89 23.10
C THR A 418 20.13 -29.55 22.76
N THR A 419 20.89 -28.98 21.83
CA THR A 419 22.22 -29.50 21.44
C THR A 419 23.21 -29.42 22.59
N ALA A 420 23.25 -28.31 23.33
CA ALA A 420 24.11 -28.14 24.48
C ALA A 420 23.76 -29.14 25.62
N GLN A 421 22.49 -29.35 25.90
CA GLN A 421 22.00 -30.34 26.86
C GLN A 421 22.45 -31.77 26.50
N ASN A 422 22.33 -32.12 25.21
CA ASN A 422 22.81 -33.42 24.73
C ASN A 422 24.34 -33.56 24.87
N SER A 423 25.10 -32.49 24.64
CA SER A 423 26.56 -32.47 24.80
C SER A 423 26.97 -32.64 26.27
N ILE A 424 26.26 -32.02 27.21
CA ILE A 424 26.46 -32.19 28.65
C ILE A 424 26.18 -33.65 29.04
N ALA A 425 25.07 -34.23 28.60
CA ALA A 425 24.70 -35.61 28.88
C ALA A 425 25.74 -36.60 28.35
N LEU A 426 26.26 -36.36 27.14
CA LEU A 426 27.33 -37.16 26.53
C LEU A 426 28.62 -37.08 27.35
N ARG A 427 29.06 -35.86 27.74
CA ARG A 427 30.22 -35.66 28.59
C ARG A 427 30.10 -36.42 29.93
N LYS A 428 28.92 -36.42 30.54
CA LYS A 428 28.65 -37.14 31.76
C LYS A 428 28.82 -38.65 31.56
N LYS A 429 28.23 -39.22 30.51
CA LYS A 429 28.35 -40.64 30.17
C LYS A 429 29.80 -41.05 29.94
N ILE A 430 30.59 -40.26 29.20
CA ILE A 430 32.02 -40.54 28.97
C ILE A 430 32.78 -40.55 30.29
N ARG A 431 32.53 -39.55 31.15
CA ARG A 431 33.17 -39.47 32.46
C ARG A 431 32.81 -40.67 33.38
N ASP A 432 31.55 -41.11 33.35
CA ASP A 432 31.08 -42.25 34.11
C ASP A 432 31.73 -43.56 33.63
N VAL A 433 31.90 -43.73 32.30
CA VAL A 433 32.64 -44.87 31.71
C VAL A 433 34.12 -44.81 32.09
N GLN A 434 34.78 -43.64 32.03
CA GLN A 434 36.20 -43.50 32.42
C GLN A 434 36.48 -43.78 33.91
N LYS A 435 35.47 -43.65 34.78
CA LYS A 435 35.60 -44.00 36.20
C LYS A 435 35.47 -45.52 36.53
N LEU A 436 35.00 -46.26 35.51
CA LEU A 436 34.85 -47.73 35.64
C LEU A 436 36.08 -48.49 35.19
N TYR A 437 37.07 -47.79 34.62
CA TYR A 437 38.43 -48.28 34.32
C TYR A 437 39.46 -47.54 35.17
#